data_8ac55b4a8a2476adc1f5c73b66f4525b
#
_entry.id   8ac55b4a8a2476adc1f5c73b66f4525b
#
_cell.length_a   1.000
_cell.length_b   1.000
_cell.length_c   1.000
_cell.angle_alpha   90.00
_cell.angle_beta   90.00
_cell.angle_gamma   90.00
#
_symmetry.space_group_name_H-M   'P 1'
#
loop_
_entity.id
_entity.type
_entity.pdbx_description
1 polymer ?
#
loop_
_entity_poly.entity_id
_entity_poly.type
_entity_poly.pdbx_seq_one_letter_code
_entity_poly.pdbx_strand_id
1 'polypeptide(L)'
;LVTENKTARTKKTGATAPIPPPPKTCNGQFYTIQASDTLFLIAKRFGLTVAQLQAANPQITNPNVISVGQVICIPTGTEERFRVLSLAILSETGQPLPLTDNAILLNARVIVRATFTSPVQRAFFFLEPTGTDACENATLIGIDCPSATQGVAEILWQVPAGTLGRVFVVACINSVCAKSDEILVVRDDNTGS
;
A
#
# COMPACT_ATOMS: atom_id res chain seq x y z
N LEU A 1 26.01 67.69 -38.34
CA LEU A 1 24.76 67.16 -37.83
C LEU A 1 24.89 65.66 -37.65
N VAL A 2 25.19 65.26 -36.42
CA VAL A 2 25.29 63.82 -36.03
C VAL A 2 23.97 63.47 -35.37
N THR A 3 23.18 62.57 -35.96
CA THR A 3 21.96 62.06 -35.41
C THR A 3 22.31 60.78 -34.56
N GLU A 4 22.20 60.92 -33.24
CA GLU A 4 22.31 59.79 -32.32
C GLU A 4 21.10 58.88 -32.45
N ASN A 5 21.31 57.62 -32.87
CA ASN A 5 20.29 56.59 -32.92
C ASN A 5 20.23 55.88 -31.54
N LYS A 6 19.30 56.28 -30.69
CA LYS A 6 19.10 55.74 -29.37
C LYS A 6 18.27 54.48 -29.44
N THR A 7 18.94 53.33 -29.59
CA THR A 7 18.31 52.02 -29.57
C THR A 7 17.77 51.73 -28.19
N ALA A 8 16.46 51.80 -28.03
CA ALA A 8 15.78 51.42 -26.82
C ALA A 8 15.90 49.94 -26.61
N ARG A 9 16.66 49.49 -25.62
CA ARG A 9 16.80 48.12 -25.17
C ARG A 9 15.52 47.74 -24.41
N THR A 10 14.57 47.12 -25.10
CA THR A 10 13.37 46.57 -24.45
C THR A 10 13.82 45.44 -23.52
N LYS A 11 13.69 45.66 -22.20
CA LYS A 11 13.80 44.61 -21.19
C LYS A 11 12.69 43.60 -21.46
N LYS A 12 13.06 42.41 -21.91
CA LYS A 12 12.16 41.26 -22.02
C LYS A 12 11.78 40.85 -20.58
N THR A 13 10.68 41.37 -20.09
CA THR A 13 10.07 40.92 -18.82
C THR A 13 9.61 39.49 -19.10
N GLY A 14 10.28 38.51 -18.50
CA GLY A 14 9.87 37.12 -18.55
C GLY A 14 8.46 37.01 -18.01
N ALA A 15 7.51 36.75 -18.87
CA ALA A 15 6.15 36.45 -18.48
C ALA A 15 6.19 35.13 -17.69
N THR A 16 6.12 35.21 -16.36
CA THR A 16 5.86 34.07 -15.52
C THR A 16 4.48 33.54 -15.90
N ALA A 17 4.40 32.29 -16.33
CA ALA A 17 3.11 31.67 -16.63
C ALA A 17 2.18 31.84 -15.43
N PRO A 18 0.89 32.17 -15.64
CA PRO A 18 -0.04 32.35 -14.54
C PRO A 18 -0.11 31.09 -13.68
N ILE A 19 0.03 31.26 -12.36
CA ILE A 19 -0.09 30.15 -11.40
C ILE A 19 -1.52 29.62 -11.48
N PRO A 20 -1.74 28.31 -11.69
CA PRO A 20 -3.08 27.74 -11.71
C PRO A 20 -3.82 28.03 -10.40
N PRO A 21 -5.14 28.28 -10.45
CA PRO A 21 -5.92 28.51 -9.24
C PRO A 21 -5.88 27.28 -8.32
N PRO A 22 -6.01 27.45 -7.00
CA PRO A 22 -6.08 26.35 -6.07
C PRO A 22 -7.31 25.48 -6.37
N PRO A 23 -7.25 24.16 -6.03
CA PRO A 23 -8.42 23.30 -6.19
C PRO A 23 -9.57 23.81 -5.33
N LYS A 24 -10.80 23.78 -5.87
CA LYS A 24 -12.00 24.30 -5.21
C LYS A 24 -12.38 23.51 -3.95
N THR A 25 -12.05 22.24 -3.92
CA THR A 25 -12.31 21.33 -2.79
C THR A 25 -11.06 20.51 -2.53
N CYS A 26 -10.76 20.27 -1.26
CA CYS A 26 -9.66 19.44 -0.83
C CYS A 26 -10.13 18.57 0.33
N ASN A 27 -10.15 17.26 0.09
CA ASN A 27 -10.35 16.29 1.15
C ASN A 27 -8.97 16.00 1.78
N GLY A 28 -8.45 16.98 2.53
CA GLY A 28 -7.13 16.92 3.12
C GLY A 28 -6.59 18.30 3.49
N GLN A 29 -5.31 18.51 3.29
CA GLN A 29 -4.66 19.79 3.58
C GLN A 29 -4.15 20.46 2.30
N PHE A 30 -4.18 21.78 2.30
CA PHE A 30 -3.55 22.56 1.23
C PHE A 30 -2.04 22.66 1.46
N TYR A 31 -1.28 22.52 0.38
CA TYR A 31 0.16 22.66 0.38
C TYR A 31 0.59 23.67 -0.69
N THR A 32 1.44 24.62 -0.32
CA THR A 32 2.02 25.57 -1.27
C THR A 32 3.38 25.05 -1.73
N ILE A 33 3.51 24.83 -3.04
CA ILE A 33 4.72 24.33 -3.68
C ILE A 33 5.88 25.28 -3.43
N GLN A 34 6.99 24.73 -2.99
CA GLN A 34 8.23 25.46 -2.66
C GLN A 34 9.29 25.24 -3.74
N ALA A 35 10.36 26.04 -3.68
CA ALA A 35 11.50 25.86 -4.58
C ALA A 35 12.11 24.46 -4.41
N SER A 36 12.44 23.81 -5.52
CA SER A 36 12.96 22.43 -5.61
C SER A 36 11.95 21.33 -5.35
N ASP A 37 10.67 21.64 -5.13
CA ASP A 37 9.63 20.63 -5.07
C ASP A 37 9.37 20.03 -6.45
N THR A 38 9.10 18.74 -6.46
CA THR A 38 8.51 18.02 -7.58
C THR A 38 7.28 17.27 -7.08
N LEU A 39 6.33 16.98 -7.96
CA LEU A 39 5.15 16.22 -7.57
C LEU A 39 5.53 14.85 -6.95
N PHE A 40 6.62 14.25 -7.43
CA PHE A 40 7.17 13.01 -6.89
C PHE A 40 7.68 13.17 -5.45
N LEU A 41 8.46 14.23 -5.18
CA LEU A 41 9.01 14.47 -3.84
C LEU A 41 7.91 14.83 -2.83
N ILE A 42 6.92 15.62 -3.26
CA ILE A 42 5.76 15.94 -2.45
C ILE A 42 4.96 14.66 -2.14
N ALA A 43 4.63 13.87 -3.15
CA ALA A 43 3.92 12.60 -2.96
C ALA A 43 4.66 11.69 -1.98
N LYS A 44 5.97 11.51 -2.16
CA LYS A 44 6.81 10.71 -1.27
C LYS A 44 6.82 11.23 0.18
N ARG A 45 6.88 12.56 0.37
CA ARG A 45 6.86 13.20 1.71
C ARG A 45 5.56 12.92 2.46
N PHE A 46 4.44 12.85 1.75
CA PHE A 46 3.11 12.63 2.34
C PHE A 46 2.62 11.18 2.23
N GLY A 47 3.48 10.24 1.84
CA GLY A 47 3.12 8.82 1.73
C GLY A 47 2.14 8.49 0.61
N LEU A 48 2.08 9.34 -0.42
CA LEU A 48 1.18 9.22 -1.57
C LEU A 48 1.93 8.74 -2.81
N THR A 49 1.21 8.20 -3.77
CA THR A 49 1.69 8.07 -5.14
C THR A 49 1.47 9.37 -5.92
N VAL A 50 2.26 9.60 -6.97
CA VAL A 50 2.05 10.74 -7.88
C VAL A 50 0.64 10.71 -8.49
N ALA A 51 0.13 9.52 -8.80
CA ALA A 51 -1.22 9.35 -9.34
C ALA A 51 -2.31 9.78 -8.36
N GLN A 52 -2.19 9.42 -7.06
CA GLN A 52 -3.11 9.86 -6.02
C GLN A 52 -3.08 11.37 -5.83
N LEU A 53 -1.87 11.94 -5.79
CA LEU A 53 -1.70 13.38 -5.67
C LEU A 53 -2.28 14.13 -6.88
N GLN A 54 -2.09 13.60 -8.08
CA GLN A 54 -2.64 14.17 -9.32
C GLN A 54 -4.17 14.03 -9.40
N ALA A 55 -4.73 12.90 -8.97
CA ALA A 55 -6.18 12.70 -8.91
C ALA A 55 -6.89 13.71 -8.00
N ALA A 56 -6.23 14.09 -6.87
CA ALA A 56 -6.73 15.13 -5.96
C ALA A 56 -6.53 16.55 -6.52
N ASN A 57 -5.78 16.70 -7.62
CA ASN A 57 -5.40 17.99 -8.22
C ASN A 57 -5.64 18.00 -9.73
N PRO A 58 -6.90 17.94 -10.18
CA PRO A 58 -7.23 17.87 -11.62
C PRO A 58 -6.74 19.08 -12.43
N GLN A 59 -6.42 20.20 -11.75
CA GLN A 59 -5.81 21.38 -12.36
C GLN A 59 -4.35 21.12 -12.81
N ILE A 60 -3.70 20.06 -12.31
CA ILE A 60 -2.36 19.62 -12.75
C ILE A 60 -2.52 18.65 -13.91
N THR A 61 -2.54 19.16 -15.11
CA THR A 61 -2.66 18.35 -16.33
C THR A 61 -1.38 17.61 -16.68
N ASN A 62 -0.23 18.17 -16.30
CA ASN A 62 1.08 17.53 -16.49
C ASN A 62 1.83 17.46 -15.16
N PRO A 63 2.10 16.26 -14.63
CA PRO A 63 2.78 16.08 -13.34
C PRO A 63 4.22 16.59 -13.29
N ASN A 64 4.83 16.82 -14.45
CA ASN A 64 6.19 17.35 -14.57
C ASN A 64 6.23 18.89 -14.61
N VAL A 65 5.07 19.53 -14.62
CA VAL A 65 4.95 21.01 -14.73
C VAL A 65 4.18 21.53 -13.53
N ILE A 66 4.91 21.93 -12.49
CA ILE A 66 4.38 22.61 -11.31
C ILE A 66 5.14 23.89 -11.06
N SER A 67 4.51 24.86 -10.43
CA SER A 67 5.10 26.20 -10.19
C SER A 67 5.26 26.48 -8.70
N VAL A 68 6.35 27.12 -8.32
CA VAL A 68 6.54 27.65 -6.96
C VAL A 68 5.41 28.63 -6.64
N GLY A 69 4.82 28.50 -5.47
CA GLY A 69 3.68 29.29 -5.03
C GLY A 69 2.33 28.71 -5.47
N GLN A 70 2.30 27.68 -6.33
CA GLN A 70 1.06 26.98 -6.66
C GLN A 70 0.55 26.25 -5.42
N VAL A 71 -0.78 26.36 -5.16
CA VAL A 71 -1.44 25.65 -4.06
C VAL A 71 -2.07 24.38 -4.61
N ILE A 72 -1.74 23.26 -3.97
CA ILE A 72 -2.27 21.95 -4.30
C ILE A 72 -2.96 21.31 -3.09
N CYS A 73 -3.84 20.38 -3.35
CA CYS A 73 -4.45 19.54 -2.35
C CYS A 73 -3.55 18.33 -2.09
N ILE A 74 -3.11 18.18 -0.86
CA ILE A 74 -2.60 16.91 -0.35
C ILE A 74 -3.81 16.19 0.22
N PRO A 75 -4.36 15.20 -0.48
CA PRO A 75 -5.47 14.48 0.09
C PRO A 75 -4.96 13.91 1.42
N THR A 76 -5.63 14.24 2.54
CA THR A 76 -5.61 13.32 3.66
C THR A 76 -6.28 12.12 3.06
N GLY A 77 -5.47 11.13 2.74
CA GLY A 77 -6.06 9.97 2.20
C GLY A 77 -7.32 9.68 3.03
N THR A 78 -8.47 9.62 2.43
CA THR A 78 -9.14 8.36 2.52
C THR A 78 -8.11 7.41 1.95
N GLU A 79 -7.08 7.17 2.76
CA GLU A 79 -6.55 5.87 2.76
C GLU A 79 -7.80 5.00 2.96
N GLU A 80 -8.31 4.41 1.91
CA GLU A 80 -8.47 2.99 2.05
C GLU A 80 -7.08 2.55 2.46
N ARG A 81 -6.81 2.65 3.77
CA ARG A 81 -5.55 2.24 4.37
C ARG A 81 -5.40 0.85 3.84
N PHE A 82 -4.35 0.65 3.06
CA PHE A 82 -4.04 -0.69 2.63
C PHE A 82 -4.17 -1.58 3.86
N ARG A 83 -5.18 -2.42 3.87
CA ARG A 83 -5.53 -3.27 5.00
C ARG A 83 -5.75 -4.68 4.50
N VAL A 84 -5.41 -5.60 5.33
CA VAL A 84 -5.90 -6.97 5.20
C VAL A 84 -7.36 -6.96 5.62
N LEU A 85 -8.25 -7.35 4.74
CA LEU A 85 -9.70 -7.43 4.98
C LEU A 85 -10.05 -8.73 5.69
N SER A 86 -9.40 -9.82 5.28
CA SER A 86 -9.60 -11.13 5.89
C SER A 86 -8.38 -12.01 5.71
N LEU A 87 -8.19 -12.91 6.66
CA LEU A 87 -7.32 -14.07 6.55
C LEU A 87 -8.19 -15.30 6.77
N ALA A 88 -8.09 -16.30 5.91
CA ALA A 88 -8.86 -17.52 5.98
C ALA A 88 -7.96 -18.73 5.74
N ILE A 89 -8.28 -19.82 6.42
CA ILE A 89 -7.66 -21.13 6.20
C ILE A 89 -8.71 -22.06 5.60
N LEU A 90 -8.38 -22.59 4.45
CA LEU A 90 -9.28 -23.39 3.63
C LEU A 90 -8.71 -24.80 3.46
N SER A 91 -9.59 -25.75 3.25
CA SER A 91 -9.20 -27.07 2.77
C SER A 91 -8.59 -27.00 1.37
N GLU A 92 -7.96 -28.06 0.89
CA GLU A 92 -7.46 -28.16 -0.50
C GLU A 92 -8.57 -27.96 -1.55
N THR A 93 -9.82 -28.20 -1.19
CA THR A 93 -10.99 -27.99 -2.05
C THR A 93 -11.53 -26.55 -1.99
N GLY A 94 -10.87 -25.66 -1.22
CA GLY A 94 -11.26 -24.26 -1.09
C GLY A 94 -12.39 -23.99 -0.12
N GLN A 95 -12.80 -24.96 0.70
CA GLN A 95 -13.83 -24.77 1.73
C GLN A 95 -13.20 -24.24 3.02
N PRO A 96 -13.83 -23.24 3.69
CA PRO A 96 -13.37 -22.77 4.97
C PRO A 96 -13.32 -23.88 6.01
N LEU A 97 -12.21 -23.97 6.74
CA LEU A 97 -12.10 -24.86 7.87
C LEU A 97 -12.81 -24.27 9.08
N PRO A 98 -13.54 -25.10 9.85
CA PRO A 98 -14.30 -24.61 10.99
C PRO A 98 -13.37 -24.16 12.12
N LEU A 99 -13.79 -23.09 12.82
CA LEU A 99 -13.19 -22.66 14.06
C LEU A 99 -13.76 -23.51 15.19
N THR A 100 -12.91 -24.26 15.91
CA THR A 100 -13.29 -25.08 17.05
C THR A 100 -12.45 -24.63 18.26
N ASP A 101 -13.10 -24.32 19.37
CA ASP A 101 -12.45 -23.88 20.62
C ASP A 101 -11.43 -22.73 20.40
N ASN A 102 -11.80 -21.75 19.57
CA ASN A 102 -10.98 -20.60 19.22
C ASN A 102 -9.72 -20.93 18.38
N ALA A 103 -9.62 -22.12 17.83
CA ALA A 103 -8.54 -22.58 16.94
C ALA A 103 -9.09 -23.26 15.69
N ILE A 104 -8.31 -23.27 14.62
CA ILE A 104 -8.61 -24.05 13.42
C ILE A 104 -7.79 -25.32 13.45
N LEU A 105 -8.47 -26.47 13.34
CA LEU A 105 -7.83 -27.76 13.16
C LEU A 105 -7.34 -27.90 11.72
N LEU A 106 -6.04 -28.09 11.56
CA LEU A 106 -5.40 -28.15 10.27
C LEU A 106 -5.34 -29.57 9.72
N ASN A 107 -5.62 -29.71 8.43
CA ASN A 107 -5.25 -30.87 7.64
C ASN A 107 -3.75 -30.84 7.28
N ALA A 108 -3.26 -31.94 6.69
CA ALA A 108 -1.87 -32.02 6.23
C ALA A 108 -1.52 -30.96 5.18
N ARG A 109 -2.48 -30.53 4.38
CA ARG A 109 -2.34 -29.44 3.42
C ARG A 109 -3.57 -28.53 3.49
N VAL A 110 -3.32 -27.24 3.48
CA VAL A 110 -4.34 -26.20 3.54
C VAL A 110 -4.00 -25.06 2.60
N ILE A 111 -5.01 -24.33 2.16
CA ILE A 111 -4.84 -23.06 1.48
C ILE A 111 -4.96 -21.96 2.52
N VAL A 112 -3.96 -21.08 2.60
CA VAL A 112 -4.04 -19.85 3.39
C VAL A 112 -4.30 -18.70 2.42
N ARG A 113 -5.47 -18.07 2.57
CA ARG A 113 -5.94 -16.99 1.70
C ARG A 113 -6.07 -15.70 2.48
N ALA A 114 -5.53 -14.61 1.93
CA ALA A 114 -5.72 -13.27 2.44
C ALA A 114 -6.39 -12.38 1.39
N THR A 115 -7.32 -11.52 1.82
CA THR A 115 -7.95 -10.51 0.96
C THR A 115 -7.57 -9.12 1.46
N PHE A 116 -7.47 -8.18 0.52
CA PHE A 116 -6.95 -6.82 0.77
C PHE A 116 -7.87 -5.77 0.18
N THR A 117 -7.81 -4.56 0.72
CA THR A 117 -8.55 -3.39 0.20
C THR A 117 -8.06 -2.96 -1.19
N SER A 118 -6.83 -3.30 -1.55
CA SER A 118 -6.20 -2.94 -2.82
C SER A 118 -5.31 -4.08 -3.32
N PRO A 119 -5.04 -4.18 -4.63
CA PRO A 119 -4.10 -5.16 -5.16
C PRO A 119 -2.74 -5.05 -4.49
N VAL A 120 -2.14 -6.19 -4.14
CA VAL A 120 -0.83 -6.28 -3.48
C VAL A 120 0.22 -6.77 -4.46
N GLN A 121 1.45 -6.31 -4.28
CA GLN A 121 2.59 -6.77 -5.07
C GLN A 121 3.19 -8.05 -4.49
N ARG A 122 3.14 -8.18 -3.17
CA ARG A 122 3.71 -9.31 -2.45
C ARG A 122 3.06 -9.48 -1.10
N ALA A 123 2.70 -10.71 -0.76
CA ALA A 123 2.17 -11.11 0.53
C ALA A 123 3.07 -12.21 1.13
N PHE A 124 3.44 -12.03 2.38
CA PHE A 124 4.27 -12.96 3.16
C PHE A 124 3.40 -13.58 4.25
N PHE A 125 3.32 -14.89 4.26
CA PHE A 125 2.55 -15.64 5.24
C PHE A 125 3.49 -16.23 6.29
N PHE A 126 3.14 -16.08 7.55
CA PHE A 126 3.96 -16.46 8.68
C PHE A 126 3.20 -17.38 9.64
N LEU A 127 3.94 -18.26 10.29
CA LEU A 127 3.52 -19.01 11.48
C LEU A 127 4.36 -18.55 12.67
N GLU A 128 3.69 -18.12 13.72
CA GLU A 128 4.29 -17.82 15.01
C GLU A 128 3.96 -18.95 15.99
N PRO A 129 4.93 -19.70 16.49
CA PRO A 129 4.70 -20.72 17.49
C PRO A 129 4.12 -20.13 18.78
N THR A 130 3.20 -20.85 19.43
CA THR A 130 2.65 -20.40 20.71
C THR A 130 3.70 -20.41 21.81
N GLY A 131 3.70 -19.36 22.66
CA GLY A 131 4.61 -19.25 23.81
C GLY A 131 5.94 -18.54 23.55
N THR A 132 6.10 -17.94 22.39
CA THR A 132 7.27 -17.12 22.04
C THR A 132 6.86 -15.65 21.86
N ASP A 133 7.79 -14.73 22.14
CA ASP A 133 7.54 -13.31 21.87
C ASP A 133 7.46 -13.04 20.37
N ALA A 134 6.43 -12.30 19.99
CA ALA A 134 5.88 -12.19 18.64
C ALA A 134 6.80 -11.73 17.50
N CYS A 135 7.98 -11.21 17.77
CA CYS A 135 8.83 -10.62 16.74
C CYS A 135 10.06 -11.45 16.35
N GLU A 136 10.49 -12.40 17.18
CA GLU A 136 11.78 -13.08 16.96
C GLU A 136 11.68 -14.49 16.38
N ASN A 137 10.50 -15.13 16.43
CA ASN A 137 10.36 -16.55 16.11
C ASN A 137 9.33 -16.90 15.04
N ALA A 138 8.78 -15.91 14.34
CA ALA A 138 7.84 -16.16 13.25
C ALA A 138 8.56 -16.80 12.06
N THR A 139 8.07 -17.97 11.64
CA THR A 139 8.58 -18.69 10.49
C THR A 139 7.78 -18.32 9.24
N LEU A 140 8.47 -17.99 8.16
CA LEU A 140 7.84 -17.77 6.86
C LEU A 140 7.34 -19.12 6.31
N ILE A 141 6.04 -19.24 6.09
CA ILE A 141 5.40 -20.44 5.54
C ILE A 141 5.09 -20.36 4.05
N GLY A 142 5.11 -19.15 3.49
CA GLY A 142 4.97 -18.96 2.06
C GLY A 142 4.95 -17.50 1.63
N ILE A 143 5.14 -17.29 0.33
CA ILE A 143 5.07 -15.98 -0.31
C ILE A 143 4.17 -16.13 -1.53
N ASP A 144 3.27 -15.19 -1.72
CA ASP A 144 2.53 -15.03 -2.97
C ASP A 144 2.82 -13.66 -3.58
N CYS A 145 2.92 -13.64 -4.91
CA CYS A 145 3.08 -12.44 -5.72
C CYS A 145 1.89 -12.35 -6.68
N PRO A 146 0.71 -11.98 -6.16
CA PRO A 146 -0.50 -11.98 -6.97
C PRO A 146 -0.37 -10.99 -8.13
N SER A 147 -1.12 -11.24 -9.20
CA SER A 147 -1.17 -10.32 -10.33
C SER A 147 -1.67 -8.94 -9.86
N ALA A 148 -1.13 -7.89 -10.45
CA ALA A 148 -1.35 -6.48 -10.06
C ALA A 148 -2.82 -6.01 -10.04
N THR A 149 -3.77 -6.88 -10.38
CA THR A 149 -5.21 -6.59 -10.44
C THR A 149 -6.02 -7.28 -9.36
N GLN A 150 -5.41 -8.18 -8.57
CA GLN A 150 -6.13 -8.97 -7.57
C GLN A 150 -5.79 -8.52 -6.15
N GLY A 151 -6.81 -8.17 -5.38
CA GLY A 151 -6.72 -7.95 -3.94
C GLY A 151 -6.78 -9.25 -3.13
N VAL A 152 -6.23 -10.35 -3.66
CA VAL A 152 -6.21 -11.68 -3.03
C VAL A 152 -4.83 -12.28 -3.19
N ALA A 153 -4.29 -12.84 -2.11
CA ALA A 153 -3.08 -13.66 -2.11
C ALA A 153 -3.37 -15.02 -1.48
N GLU A 154 -2.78 -16.07 -2.04
CA GLU A 154 -2.98 -17.43 -1.58
C GLU A 154 -1.67 -18.23 -1.59
N ILE A 155 -1.51 -19.08 -0.59
CA ILE A 155 -0.48 -20.11 -0.59
C ILE A 155 -1.09 -21.47 -0.31
N LEU A 156 -0.52 -22.52 -0.92
CA LEU A 156 -0.74 -23.89 -0.48
C LEU A 156 0.33 -24.23 0.55
N TRP A 157 -0.08 -24.41 1.80
CA TRP A 157 0.82 -24.71 2.90
C TRP A 157 0.77 -26.19 3.28
N GLN A 158 1.92 -26.85 3.21
CA GLN A 158 2.08 -28.19 3.74
C GLN A 158 2.39 -28.07 5.22
N VAL A 159 1.40 -28.36 6.03
CA VAL A 159 1.46 -28.15 7.48
C VAL A 159 2.30 -29.26 8.11
N PRO A 160 3.38 -28.95 8.85
CA PRO A 160 4.11 -29.95 9.62
C PRO A 160 3.23 -30.60 10.70
N ALA A 161 3.47 -31.88 11.01
CA ALA A 161 2.86 -32.54 12.12
C ALA A 161 3.22 -31.84 13.44
N GLY A 162 2.29 -31.79 14.41
CA GLY A 162 2.49 -31.09 15.69
C GLY A 162 2.50 -29.57 15.58
N THR A 163 2.04 -28.99 14.48
CA THR A 163 1.95 -27.53 14.32
C THR A 163 0.98 -26.95 15.34
N LEU A 164 1.46 -26.05 16.17
CA LEU A 164 0.67 -25.21 17.09
C LEU A 164 1.21 -23.78 17.04
N GLY A 165 0.37 -22.86 16.63
CA GLY A 165 0.81 -21.48 16.48
C GLY A 165 -0.27 -20.56 15.95
N ARG A 166 0.12 -19.33 15.62
CA ARG A 166 -0.75 -18.34 15.01
C ARG A 166 -0.27 -18.04 13.60
N VAL A 167 -1.20 -18.11 12.64
CA VAL A 167 -0.94 -17.73 11.26
C VAL A 167 -1.35 -16.29 11.05
N PHE A 168 -0.52 -15.52 10.38
CA PHE A 168 -0.80 -14.15 9.94
C PHE A 168 -0.15 -13.84 8.60
N VAL A 169 -0.59 -12.78 7.95
CA VAL A 169 -0.03 -12.29 6.69
C VAL A 169 0.48 -10.86 6.87
N VAL A 170 1.62 -10.57 6.27
CA VAL A 170 2.12 -9.20 6.07
C VAL A 170 2.21 -8.95 4.57
N ALA A 171 1.53 -7.92 4.12
CA ALA A 171 1.59 -7.53 2.72
C ALA A 171 1.97 -6.06 2.58
N CYS A 172 2.65 -5.73 1.49
CA CYS A 172 3.17 -4.39 1.27
C CYS A 172 2.82 -3.89 -0.13
N ILE A 173 2.50 -2.59 -0.21
CA ILE A 173 2.37 -1.82 -1.45
C ILE A 173 3.27 -0.59 -1.31
N ASN A 174 4.23 -0.39 -2.23
CA ASN A 174 5.07 0.81 -2.28
C ASN A 174 5.64 1.26 -0.92
N SER A 175 6.14 0.34 -0.10
CA SER A 175 6.71 0.57 1.24
C SER A 175 5.68 0.81 2.37
N VAL A 176 4.39 0.72 2.11
CA VAL A 176 3.34 0.67 3.13
C VAL A 176 2.96 -0.77 3.36
N CYS A 177 3.11 -1.27 4.59
CA CYS A 177 2.81 -2.65 4.93
C CYS A 177 1.63 -2.71 5.90
N ALA A 178 0.81 -3.76 5.75
CA ALA A 178 -0.27 -4.09 6.66
C ALA A 178 -0.12 -5.55 7.13
N LYS A 179 -0.41 -5.79 8.41
CA LYS A 179 -0.47 -7.11 9.02
C LYS A 179 -1.95 -7.46 9.26
N SER A 180 -2.30 -8.73 9.06
CA SER A 180 -3.64 -9.26 9.41
C SER A 180 -3.79 -9.45 10.92
N ASP A 181 -5.01 -9.72 11.34
CA ASP A 181 -5.27 -10.44 12.58
C ASP A 181 -4.64 -11.83 12.52
N GLU A 182 -4.47 -12.44 13.67
CA GLU A 182 -3.82 -13.74 13.84
C GLU A 182 -4.88 -14.83 14.01
N ILE A 183 -4.68 -15.97 13.34
CA ILE A 183 -5.55 -17.13 13.48
C ILE A 183 -4.77 -18.21 14.22
N LEU A 184 -5.27 -18.64 15.38
CA LEU A 184 -4.72 -19.78 16.10
C LEU A 184 -5.02 -21.07 15.33
N VAL A 185 -3.98 -21.85 15.09
CA VAL A 185 -4.04 -23.09 14.33
C VAL A 185 -3.41 -24.23 15.12
N VAL A 186 -3.98 -25.41 14.95
CA VAL A 186 -3.50 -26.64 15.57
C VAL A 186 -3.53 -27.75 14.54
N ARG A 187 -2.45 -28.49 14.40
CA ARG A 187 -2.44 -29.78 13.73
C ARG A 187 -2.13 -30.88 14.74
N ASP A 188 -3.13 -31.67 15.06
CA ASP A 188 -2.96 -32.84 15.91
C ASP A 188 -2.33 -34.00 15.11
N ASP A 189 -1.37 -34.69 15.70
CA ASP A 189 -0.69 -35.82 15.06
C ASP A 189 -1.56 -37.09 15.02
N ASN A 190 -2.75 -37.03 15.64
CA ASN A 190 -3.56 -38.20 15.94
C ASN A 190 -4.65 -38.50 14.89
N THR A 191 -4.71 -37.84 13.74
CA THR A 191 -5.66 -38.12 12.66
C THR A 191 -5.02 -38.95 11.54
N GLY A 192 -4.40 -40.07 11.90
CA GLY A 192 -3.81 -41.04 10.98
C GLY A 192 -4.16 -42.48 11.38
N SER A 193 -5.38 -42.89 11.12
CA SER A 193 -5.75 -44.30 10.99
C SER A 193 -6.87 -44.41 10.00
#